data_25115505fb38201e6e72c79a31e5e7e6
#
_entry.id   25115505fb38201e6e72c79a31e5e7e6
#
_cell.length_a   1.000
_cell.length_b   1.000
_cell.length_c   1.000
_cell.angle_alpha   90.00
_cell.angle_beta   90.00
_cell.angle_gamma   90.00
#
_symmetry.space_group_name_H-M   'P 1'
#
loop_
_entity.id
_entity.type
_entity.pdbx_description
1 polymer ?
#
loop_
_entity_poly.entity_id
_entity_poly.type
_entity_poly.pdbx_seq_one_letter_code
_entity_poly.pdbx_strand_id
1 'polypeptide(L)'
;MKNADPEKLRYSQLPMPPITDLDFYAALVADYPKCASKLPYLVSKKVRGGVPPPLRGVVWVSMSGARDSNLEGLYDQLLGETSPYEHMIFKDIGRTGLDMFRQEGGEGQRMLGRVLRAFSIYDTQIGYCQGFVPLYLLYLTLHLFYLLT
;
A
#
# COMPACT_ATOMS: atom_id res chain seq x y z
N MET A 1 -12.71 -33.52 -5.52
CA MET A 1 -11.97 -32.27 -5.75
C MET A 1 -12.20 -31.39 -4.53
N LYS A 2 -11.18 -31.20 -3.68
CA LYS A 2 -11.30 -30.36 -2.48
C LYS A 2 -11.25 -28.89 -2.92
N ASN A 3 -12.31 -28.13 -2.62
CA ASN A 3 -12.36 -26.70 -2.83
C ASN A 3 -11.22 -26.05 -2.03
N ALA A 4 -10.25 -25.51 -2.72
CA ALA A 4 -9.21 -24.68 -2.12
C ALA A 4 -9.90 -23.39 -1.61
N ASP A 5 -9.72 -23.13 -0.33
CA ASP A 5 -10.23 -21.95 0.35
C ASP A 5 -9.63 -20.68 -0.31
N PRO A 6 -10.44 -19.83 -0.94
CA PRO A 6 -9.93 -18.67 -1.68
C PRO A 6 -9.37 -17.56 -0.77
N GLU A 7 -9.56 -17.65 0.55
CA GLU A 7 -9.09 -16.65 1.51
C GLU A 7 -7.65 -16.82 1.97
N LYS A 8 -7.01 -17.96 1.70
CA LYS A 8 -5.58 -18.11 1.97
C LYS A 8 -4.76 -17.51 0.85
N LEU A 9 -4.47 -16.22 0.96
CA LEU A 9 -3.49 -15.55 0.13
C LEU A 9 -2.20 -16.39 0.07
N ARG A 10 -1.75 -16.76 -1.13
CA ARG A 10 -0.56 -17.57 -1.37
C ARG A 10 0.72 -17.02 -0.71
N TYR A 11 0.69 -15.77 -0.25
CA TYR A 11 1.78 -15.10 0.47
C TYR A 11 2.03 -15.64 1.89
N SER A 12 1.03 -16.24 2.56
CA SER A 12 1.22 -16.86 3.88
C SER A 12 2.07 -18.14 3.84
N GLN A 13 2.38 -18.64 2.65
CA GLN A 13 3.19 -19.86 2.45
C GLN A 13 4.66 -19.54 2.10
N LEU A 14 5.05 -18.28 2.02
CA LEU A 14 6.43 -17.92 1.75
C LEU A 14 7.30 -18.20 3.00
N PRO A 15 8.49 -18.76 2.82
CA PRO A 15 9.38 -19.03 3.95
C PRO A 15 9.73 -17.71 4.66
N MET A 16 9.78 -17.79 5.99
CA MET A 16 10.24 -16.65 6.80
C MET A 16 11.65 -16.23 6.37
N PRO A 17 11.95 -14.94 6.33
CA PRO A 17 13.27 -14.47 5.98
C PRO A 17 14.30 -14.97 7.00
N PRO A 18 15.56 -15.21 6.59
CA PRO A 18 16.63 -15.54 7.52
C PRO A 18 16.76 -14.48 8.62
N ILE A 19 17.04 -14.90 9.84
CA ILE A 19 17.19 -14.03 11.03
C ILE A 19 18.23 -12.93 10.78
N THR A 20 19.27 -13.23 10.00
CA THR A 20 20.34 -12.29 9.64
C THR A 20 19.87 -11.04 8.89
N ASP A 21 18.71 -11.09 8.25
CA ASP A 21 18.16 -9.94 7.52
C ASP A 21 17.24 -9.05 8.40
N LEU A 22 16.79 -9.55 9.55
CA LEU A 22 15.89 -8.79 10.43
C LEU A 22 16.53 -7.51 10.97
N ASP A 23 17.81 -7.56 11.39
CA ASP A 23 18.52 -6.39 11.89
C ASP A 23 18.65 -5.31 10.80
N PHE A 24 18.94 -5.74 9.56
CA PHE A 24 18.97 -4.81 8.43
C PHE A 24 17.61 -4.14 8.20
N TYR A 25 16.54 -4.92 8.19
CA TYR A 25 15.19 -4.36 7.99
C TYR A 25 14.73 -3.51 9.17
N ALA A 26 15.08 -3.86 10.39
CA ALA A 26 14.81 -3.04 11.57
C ALA A 26 15.49 -1.67 11.47
N ALA A 27 16.76 -1.63 11.09
CA ALA A 27 17.49 -0.39 10.86
C ALA A 27 16.91 0.43 9.70
N LEU A 28 16.51 -0.24 8.61
CA LEU A 28 15.89 0.39 7.45
C LEU A 28 14.54 1.04 7.79
N VAL A 29 13.72 0.36 8.58
CA VAL A 29 12.41 0.85 9.04
C VAL A 29 12.56 2.01 10.01
N ALA A 30 13.58 1.97 10.89
CA ALA A 30 13.82 3.03 11.86
C ALA A 30 14.26 4.35 11.21
N ASP A 31 15.12 4.30 10.19
CA ASP A 31 15.66 5.50 9.52
C ASP A 31 16.11 5.15 8.09
N TYR A 32 15.18 5.14 7.16
CA TYR A 32 15.47 4.86 5.76
C TYR A 32 16.48 5.83 5.14
N PRO A 33 16.36 7.17 5.28
CA PRO A 33 17.33 8.10 4.70
C PRO A 33 18.75 7.83 5.15
N LYS A 34 18.95 7.53 6.42
CA LYS A 34 20.26 7.20 6.99
C LYS A 34 20.80 5.88 6.45
N CYS A 35 19.97 4.85 6.39
CA CYS A 35 20.35 3.55 5.80
C CYS A 35 20.70 3.71 4.32
N ALA A 36 19.89 4.40 3.55
CA ALA A 36 20.11 4.61 2.12
C ALA A 36 21.38 5.41 1.82
N SER A 37 21.69 6.42 2.65
CA SER A 37 22.93 7.19 2.49
C SER A 37 24.19 6.43 2.87
N LYS A 38 24.13 5.61 3.95
CA LYS A 38 25.29 4.86 4.43
C LYS A 38 25.55 3.55 3.69
N LEU A 39 24.50 2.88 3.25
CA LEU A 39 24.55 1.54 2.66
C LEU A 39 23.75 1.44 1.34
N PRO A 40 23.96 2.35 0.37
CA PRO A 40 23.11 2.46 -0.83
C PRO A 40 23.06 1.16 -1.64
N TYR A 41 24.21 0.52 -1.81
CA TYR A 41 24.29 -0.75 -2.53
C TYR A 41 23.54 -1.89 -1.84
N LEU A 42 23.68 -2.01 -0.51
CA LEU A 42 23.01 -3.04 0.26
C LEU A 42 21.50 -2.85 0.25
N VAL A 43 21.03 -1.61 0.47
CA VAL A 43 19.60 -1.26 0.40
C VAL A 43 19.04 -1.62 -0.98
N SER A 44 19.69 -1.15 -2.06
CA SER A 44 19.26 -1.48 -3.42
C SER A 44 19.21 -2.98 -3.69
N LYS A 45 20.24 -3.71 -3.28
CA LYS A 45 20.31 -5.17 -3.46
C LYS A 45 19.21 -5.90 -2.71
N LYS A 46 18.94 -5.54 -1.44
CA LYS A 46 17.92 -6.19 -0.61
C LYS A 46 16.51 -5.87 -1.07
N VAL A 47 16.24 -4.62 -1.41
CA VAL A 47 14.92 -4.20 -1.92
C VAL A 47 14.62 -4.85 -3.27
N ARG A 48 15.59 -4.88 -4.20
CA ARG A 48 15.44 -5.55 -5.51
C ARG A 48 15.32 -7.07 -5.40
N GLY A 49 15.96 -7.66 -4.41
CA GLY A 49 15.85 -9.10 -4.10
C GLY A 49 14.49 -9.49 -3.53
N GLY A 50 13.66 -8.51 -3.21
CA GLY A 50 12.34 -8.66 -2.62
C GLY A 50 12.34 -8.49 -1.11
N VAL A 51 11.50 -7.57 -0.64
CA VAL A 51 11.25 -7.40 0.80
C VAL A 51 10.38 -8.57 1.29
N PRO A 52 10.74 -9.20 2.42
CA PRO A 52 9.92 -10.27 3.00
C PRO A 52 8.47 -9.82 3.22
N PRO A 53 7.47 -10.65 2.88
CA PRO A 53 6.08 -10.26 2.94
C PRO A 53 5.64 -9.62 4.25
N PRO A 54 5.99 -10.16 5.45
CA PRO A 54 5.57 -9.56 6.72
C PRO A 54 6.17 -8.18 6.98
N LEU A 55 7.25 -7.82 6.31
CA LEU A 55 7.96 -6.54 6.52
C LEU A 55 7.63 -5.48 5.46
N ARG A 56 6.90 -5.85 4.40
CA ARG A 56 6.64 -4.94 3.27
C ARG A 56 5.95 -3.67 3.69
N GLY A 57 4.88 -3.75 4.49
CA GLY A 57 4.14 -2.58 4.92
C GLY A 57 5.02 -1.57 5.66
N VAL A 58 5.72 -1.99 6.71
CA VAL A 58 6.59 -1.11 7.51
C VAL A 58 7.75 -0.55 6.71
N VAL A 59 8.34 -1.34 5.82
CA VAL A 59 9.43 -0.90 4.93
C VAL A 59 8.93 0.16 3.95
N TRP A 60 7.78 -0.05 3.30
CA TRP A 60 7.20 0.93 2.38
C TRP A 60 6.84 2.24 3.06
N VAL A 61 6.24 2.18 4.25
CA VAL A 61 5.95 3.38 5.06
C VAL A 61 7.21 4.16 5.40
N SER A 62 8.30 3.47 5.80
CA SER A 62 9.58 4.13 6.07
C SER A 62 10.21 4.72 4.80
N MET A 63 10.20 3.97 3.69
CA MET A 63 10.77 4.42 2.42
C MET A 63 10.03 5.62 1.81
N SER A 64 8.70 5.71 2.01
CA SER A 64 7.89 6.83 1.51
C SER A 64 7.99 8.08 2.37
N GLY A 65 8.56 8.01 3.59
CA GLY A 65 8.57 9.13 4.54
C GLY A 65 7.17 9.49 5.08
N ALA A 66 6.19 8.62 4.90
CA ALA A 66 4.79 8.92 5.24
C ALA A 66 4.58 9.27 6.73
N ARG A 67 5.42 8.70 7.62
CA ARG A 67 5.37 9.02 9.07
C ARG A 67 5.79 10.45 9.39
N ASP A 68 6.72 11.00 8.62
CA ASP A 68 7.31 12.31 8.91
C ASP A 68 6.46 13.47 8.37
N SER A 69 5.52 13.18 7.49
CA SER A 69 4.78 14.19 6.72
C SER A 69 3.41 14.56 7.32
N ASN A 70 3.05 14.06 8.51
CA ASN A 70 1.73 14.30 9.15
C ASN A 70 0.53 14.11 8.20
N LEU A 71 0.65 13.14 7.29
CA LEU A 71 -0.37 12.88 6.26
C LEU A 71 -1.68 12.35 6.84
N GLU A 72 -1.66 11.76 8.04
CA GLU A 72 -2.86 11.21 8.69
C GLU A 72 -3.88 12.31 8.97
N GLY A 73 -3.45 13.40 9.63
CA GLY A 73 -4.34 14.53 9.93
C GLY A 73 -4.85 15.24 8.66
N LEU A 74 -4.01 15.32 7.64
CA LEU A 74 -4.43 15.87 6.35
C LEU A 74 -5.44 14.93 5.65
N TYR A 75 -5.19 13.62 5.67
CA TYR A 75 -6.10 12.64 5.09
C TYR A 75 -7.49 12.70 5.75
N ASP A 76 -7.57 12.80 7.08
CA ASP A 76 -8.82 12.92 7.79
C ASP A 76 -9.60 14.18 7.38
N GLN A 77 -8.92 15.29 7.16
CA GLN A 77 -9.55 16.52 6.64
C GLN A 77 -10.10 16.31 5.23
N LEU A 78 -9.30 15.71 4.33
CA LEU A 78 -9.69 15.45 2.95
C LEU A 78 -10.85 14.45 2.82
N LEU A 79 -11.05 13.55 3.79
CA LEU A 79 -12.19 12.65 3.81
C LEU A 79 -13.54 13.36 3.92
N GLY A 80 -13.58 14.56 4.52
CA GLY A 80 -14.77 15.38 4.63
C GLY A 80 -15.14 16.15 3.35
N GLU A 81 -14.22 16.22 2.39
CA GLU A 81 -14.38 17.01 1.17
C GLU A 81 -14.96 16.18 0.01
N THR A 82 -15.62 16.85 -0.92
CA THR A 82 -16.16 16.23 -2.14
C THR A 82 -15.16 16.34 -3.29
N SER A 83 -14.91 15.22 -3.98
CA SER A 83 -14.06 15.22 -5.16
C SER A 83 -14.86 15.44 -6.44
N PRO A 84 -14.41 16.31 -7.37
CA PRO A 84 -15.02 16.44 -8.69
C PRO A 84 -14.89 15.16 -9.54
N TYR A 85 -14.02 14.24 -9.14
CA TYR A 85 -13.74 12.99 -9.84
C TYR A 85 -14.51 11.79 -9.27
N GLU A 86 -15.38 11.98 -8.29
CA GLU A 86 -16.04 10.90 -7.54
C GLU A 86 -16.74 9.89 -8.46
N HIS A 87 -17.47 10.37 -9.45
CA HIS A 87 -18.17 9.51 -10.41
C HIS A 87 -17.18 8.65 -11.24
N MET A 88 -16.05 9.22 -11.67
CA MET A 88 -15.02 8.48 -12.42
C MET A 88 -14.35 7.44 -11.55
N ILE A 89 -14.02 7.78 -10.30
CA ILE A 89 -13.42 6.90 -9.32
C ILE A 89 -14.31 5.67 -9.09
N PHE A 90 -15.59 5.86 -8.81
CA PHE A 90 -16.52 4.76 -8.57
C PHE A 90 -16.70 3.85 -9.78
N LYS A 91 -16.75 4.41 -10.98
CA LYS A 91 -16.84 3.65 -12.22
C LYS A 91 -15.61 2.76 -12.42
N ASP A 92 -14.42 3.23 -12.07
CA ASP A 92 -13.18 2.50 -12.25
C ASP A 92 -12.95 1.45 -11.14
N ILE A 93 -13.37 1.73 -9.90
CA ILE A 93 -13.31 0.76 -8.79
C ILE A 93 -14.09 -0.50 -9.14
N GLY A 94 -15.29 -0.38 -9.70
CA GLY A 94 -16.12 -1.53 -10.09
C GLY A 94 -15.49 -2.45 -11.15
N ARG A 95 -14.46 -1.95 -11.84
CA ARG A 95 -13.74 -2.70 -12.91
C ARG A 95 -12.43 -3.33 -12.43
N THR A 96 -12.10 -3.20 -11.14
CA THR A 96 -10.87 -3.79 -10.59
C THR A 96 -10.92 -5.31 -10.56
N GLY A 97 -9.86 -5.93 -11.07
CA GLY A 97 -9.78 -7.38 -11.24
C GLY A 97 -9.46 -8.18 -9.97
N LEU A 98 -9.18 -7.56 -8.83
CA LEU A 98 -8.84 -8.24 -7.58
C LEU A 98 -10.09 -8.60 -6.78
N ASP A 99 -10.18 -9.85 -6.32
CA ASP A 99 -11.36 -10.40 -5.68
C ASP A 99 -11.82 -9.61 -4.44
N MET A 100 -10.89 -9.10 -3.63
CA MET A 100 -11.20 -8.30 -2.44
C MET A 100 -11.89 -6.95 -2.77
N PHE A 101 -11.79 -6.48 -4.01
CA PHE A 101 -12.42 -5.25 -4.50
C PHE A 101 -13.59 -5.52 -5.45
N ARG A 102 -13.93 -6.79 -5.73
CA ARG A 102 -15.06 -7.15 -6.59
C ARG A 102 -16.41 -7.03 -5.91
N GLN A 103 -16.44 -7.19 -4.59
CA GLN A 103 -17.69 -7.09 -3.84
C GLN A 103 -18.20 -5.66 -3.90
N GLU A 104 -19.30 -5.45 -4.62
CA GLU A 104 -19.94 -4.15 -4.75
C GLU A 104 -20.35 -3.61 -3.38
N GLY A 105 -19.92 -2.37 -3.06
CA GLY A 105 -20.13 -1.77 -1.75
C GLY A 105 -19.36 -2.42 -0.60
N GLY A 106 -18.47 -3.37 -0.88
CA GLY A 106 -17.61 -4.02 0.12
C GLY A 106 -16.57 -3.08 0.72
N GLU A 107 -15.95 -3.50 1.84
CA GLU A 107 -14.98 -2.67 2.55
C GLU A 107 -13.76 -2.31 1.67
N GLY A 108 -13.27 -3.25 0.86
CA GLY A 108 -12.18 -2.98 -0.07
C GLY A 108 -12.49 -1.83 -1.03
N GLN A 109 -13.67 -1.83 -1.65
CA GLN A 109 -14.09 -0.75 -2.53
C GLN A 109 -14.22 0.59 -1.79
N ARG A 110 -14.80 0.56 -0.57
CA ARG A 110 -14.92 1.78 0.26
C ARG A 110 -13.56 2.37 0.61
N MET A 111 -12.61 1.53 1.04
CA MET A 111 -11.24 1.97 1.37
C MET A 111 -10.55 2.57 0.16
N LEU A 112 -10.57 1.87 -0.98
CA LEU A 112 -9.97 2.35 -2.22
C LEU A 112 -10.59 3.67 -2.67
N GLY A 113 -11.92 3.79 -2.63
CA GLY A 113 -12.64 5.00 -2.99
C GLY A 113 -12.27 6.19 -2.11
N ARG A 114 -12.13 5.98 -0.79
CA ARG A 114 -11.70 7.03 0.15
C ARG A 114 -10.30 7.55 -0.20
N VAL A 115 -9.34 6.65 -0.44
CA VAL A 115 -7.96 7.05 -0.76
C VAL A 115 -7.88 7.77 -2.09
N LEU A 116 -8.53 7.25 -3.13
CA LEU A 116 -8.52 7.89 -4.46
C LEU A 116 -9.18 9.27 -4.44
N ARG A 117 -10.29 9.41 -3.69
CA ARG A 117 -10.99 10.68 -3.52
C ARG A 117 -10.11 11.70 -2.79
N ALA A 118 -9.52 11.31 -1.65
CA ALA A 118 -8.63 12.18 -0.90
C ALA A 118 -7.43 12.62 -1.74
N PHE A 119 -6.79 11.70 -2.48
CA PHE A 119 -5.67 12.05 -3.35
C PHE A 119 -6.06 13.02 -4.46
N SER A 120 -7.22 12.84 -5.08
CA SER A 120 -7.67 13.71 -6.18
C SER A 120 -7.90 15.17 -5.74
N ILE A 121 -8.12 15.39 -4.45
CA ILE A 121 -8.26 16.73 -3.85
C ILE A 121 -6.90 17.23 -3.35
N TYR A 122 -6.06 16.33 -2.83
CA TYR A 122 -4.72 16.64 -2.35
C TYR A 122 -3.82 17.19 -3.45
N ASP A 123 -3.79 16.53 -4.59
CA ASP A 123 -3.04 16.98 -5.76
C ASP A 123 -4.02 17.42 -6.87
N THR A 124 -4.43 18.67 -6.81
CA THR A 124 -5.37 19.25 -7.78
C THR A 124 -4.78 19.42 -9.19
N GLN A 125 -3.45 19.37 -9.34
CA GLN A 125 -2.80 19.44 -10.65
C GLN A 125 -2.92 18.11 -11.40
N ILE A 126 -2.83 17.00 -10.68
CA ILE A 126 -3.01 15.66 -11.22
C ILE A 126 -4.48 15.25 -11.16
N GLY A 127 -5.15 15.56 -10.05
CA GLY A 127 -6.53 15.15 -9.79
C GLY A 127 -6.66 13.63 -9.77
N TYR A 128 -7.54 13.10 -10.61
CA TYR A 128 -7.69 11.67 -10.81
C TYR A 128 -7.46 11.30 -12.27
N CYS A 129 -6.65 10.27 -12.52
CA CYS A 129 -6.56 9.67 -13.84
C CYS A 129 -6.80 8.17 -13.81
N GLN A 130 -7.38 7.64 -14.89
CA GLN A 130 -7.59 6.22 -15.09
C GLN A 130 -6.24 5.50 -15.08
N GLY A 131 -6.12 4.42 -14.29
CA GLY A 131 -4.85 3.72 -14.07
C GLY A 131 -4.26 3.93 -12.68
N PHE A 132 -4.73 4.90 -11.90
CA PHE A 132 -4.35 5.03 -10.49
C PHE A 132 -4.87 3.84 -9.66
N VAL A 133 -6.02 3.28 -10.03
CA VAL A 133 -6.61 2.14 -9.33
C VAL A 133 -5.62 0.98 -9.18
N PRO A 134 -4.96 0.45 -10.24
CA PRO A 134 -3.97 -0.61 -10.08
C PRO A 134 -2.76 -0.21 -9.22
N LEU A 135 -2.33 1.04 -9.32
CA LEU A 135 -1.19 1.55 -8.55
C LEU A 135 -1.51 1.64 -7.05
N TYR A 136 -2.69 2.19 -6.72
CA TYR A 136 -3.18 2.26 -5.34
C TYR A 136 -3.55 0.90 -4.78
N LEU A 137 -4.05 -0.03 -5.61
CA LEU A 137 -4.29 -1.40 -5.21
C LEU A 137 -3.01 -2.09 -4.80
N LEU A 138 -1.94 -1.91 -5.55
CA LEU A 138 -0.63 -2.42 -5.18
C LEU A 138 -0.16 -1.84 -3.84
N TYR A 139 -0.35 -0.55 -3.63
CA TYR A 139 -0.02 0.13 -2.38
C TYR A 139 -0.90 -0.35 -1.21
N LEU A 140 -2.22 -0.43 -1.40
CA LEU A 140 -3.16 -0.88 -0.37
C LEU A 140 -3.00 -2.37 -0.03
N THR A 141 -2.74 -3.23 -1.00
CA THR A 141 -2.47 -4.64 -0.71
C THR A 141 -1.20 -4.81 0.11
N LEU A 142 -0.21 -3.97 -0.11
CA LEU A 142 1.02 -3.94 0.69
C LEU A 142 0.78 -3.38 2.09
N HIS A 143 -0.15 -2.44 2.26
CA HIS A 143 -0.44 -1.76 3.53
C HIS A 143 -1.48 -2.51 4.38
N LEU A 144 -2.54 -3.07 3.76
CA LEU A 144 -3.53 -3.91 4.44
C LEU A 144 -2.93 -5.18 5.04
N PHE A 145 -1.89 -5.72 4.39
CA PHE A 145 -1.15 -6.85 4.96
C PHE A 145 -0.46 -6.50 6.28
N TYR A 146 -0.15 -5.23 6.48
CA TYR A 146 0.44 -4.72 7.73
C TYR A 146 -0.59 -4.52 8.85
N LEU A 147 -1.85 -4.19 8.52
CA LEU A 147 -2.89 -3.94 9.52
C LEU A 147 -3.61 -5.23 9.98
N LEU A 148 -3.44 -6.34 9.25
CA LEU A 148 -4.09 -7.63 9.53
C LEU A 148 -3.13 -8.68 10.11
N THR A 149 -1.84 -8.37 10.26
CA THR A 149 -0.81 -9.18 10.94
C THR A 149 -0.31 -8.51 12.19
#